data_98d0ea71bb439cb31a84b59200efcf7c
#
_entry.id   98d0ea71bb439cb31a84b59200efcf7c
#
_cell.length_a   1.000
_cell.length_b   1.000
_cell.length_c   1.000
_cell.angle_alpha   90.00
_cell.angle_beta   90.00
_cell.angle_gamma   90.00
#
_symmetry.space_group_name_H-M   'P 1'
#
loop_
_entity.id
_entity.type
_entity.pdbx_description
1 polymer ?
#
loop_
_entity_poly.entity_id
_entity_poly.type
_entity_poly.pdbx_seq_one_letter_code
_entity_poly.pdbx_strand_id
1 'polypeptide(L)'
;MLVYLSVENLSARTLPVGASYLHSRDVSTLNELYSLDSGVTARCGGQSIPCGSFAAPLYAENAADASAFTLNLAAGRGAMLHCFCAVPGEWETLELSYRPAFAAGQPVEFVVRRDADAVRLGPVPAAPGEVGSVVDL
;
A
#
# COMPACT_ATOMS: atom_id res chain seq x y z
N MET A 1 -9.30 7.48 4.32
CA MET A 1 -9.21 7.16 2.88
C MET A 1 -8.51 5.84 2.71
N LEU A 2 -8.97 5.03 1.80
CA LEU A 2 -8.36 3.77 1.44
C LEU A 2 -7.69 3.89 0.06
N VAL A 3 -6.40 3.58 0.00
CA VAL A 3 -5.62 3.60 -1.23
C VAL A 3 -5.02 2.21 -1.45
N TYR A 4 -5.06 1.74 -2.68
CA TYR A 4 -4.47 0.46 -3.06
C TYR A 4 -3.22 0.70 -3.89
N LEU A 5 -2.11 0.07 -3.49
CA LEU A 5 -0.88 0.05 -4.25
C LEU A 5 -0.61 -1.37 -4.73
N SER A 6 -0.47 -1.54 -6.02
CA SER A 6 -0.12 -2.83 -6.61
C SER A 6 1.41 -3.00 -6.58
N VAL A 7 1.86 -4.14 -6.10
CA VAL A 7 3.28 -4.48 -6.01
C VAL A 7 3.52 -5.79 -6.72
N GLU A 8 4.56 -5.84 -7.53
CA GLU A 8 5.01 -7.06 -8.20
C GLU A 8 6.47 -7.33 -7.86
N ASN A 9 6.78 -8.57 -7.51
CA ASN A 9 8.14 -8.99 -7.26
C ASN A 9 8.81 -9.41 -8.57
N LEU A 10 9.61 -8.53 -9.14
CA LEU A 10 10.35 -8.78 -10.38
C LEU A 10 11.70 -9.45 -10.15
N SER A 11 12.07 -9.71 -8.92
CA SER A 11 13.32 -10.39 -8.59
C SER A 11 13.19 -11.90 -8.74
N ALA A 12 14.33 -12.59 -8.70
CA ALA A 12 14.37 -14.07 -8.71
C ALA A 12 14.23 -14.66 -7.30
N ARG A 13 14.02 -13.83 -6.27
CA ARG A 13 13.96 -14.24 -4.87
C ARG A 13 12.59 -13.98 -4.27
N THR A 14 12.24 -14.72 -3.23
CA THR A 14 11.09 -14.37 -2.38
C THR A 14 11.45 -13.17 -1.53
N LEU A 15 10.57 -12.16 -1.49
CA LEU A 15 10.79 -10.91 -0.77
C LEU A 15 9.64 -10.62 0.20
N PRO A 16 9.96 -10.10 1.41
CA PRO A 16 8.93 -9.61 2.32
C PRO A 16 8.41 -8.26 1.80
N VAL A 17 7.12 -8.18 1.51
CA VAL A 17 6.55 -6.97 0.89
C VAL A 17 5.74 -6.10 1.86
N GLY A 18 5.38 -6.64 3.00
CA GLY A 18 4.67 -5.85 3.99
C GLY A 18 4.04 -6.68 5.11
N ALA A 19 3.35 -5.99 6.00
CA ALA A 19 2.55 -6.64 7.03
C ALA A 19 1.51 -7.54 6.36
N SER A 20 1.33 -8.73 6.90
CA SER A 20 0.39 -9.70 6.32
C SER A 20 -1.06 -9.25 6.52
N TYR A 21 -1.90 -9.49 5.52
CA TYR A 21 -3.35 -9.34 5.62
C TYR A 21 -3.94 -10.19 6.76
N LEU A 22 -3.27 -11.27 7.16
CA LEU A 22 -3.70 -12.09 8.29
C LEU A 22 -3.63 -11.32 9.59
N HIS A 23 -2.65 -10.42 9.74
CA HIS A 23 -2.53 -9.58 10.90
C HIS A 23 -3.69 -8.58 11.00
N SER A 24 -4.24 -8.13 9.89
CA SER A 24 -5.37 -7.20 9.88
C SER A 24 -6.65 -7.77 10.50
N ARG A 25 -6.77 -9.09 10.59
CA ARG A 25 -7.92 -9.76 11.20
C ARG A 25 -8.00 -9.56 12.70
N ASP A 26 -6.87 -9.29 13.34
CA ASP A 26 -6.80 -9.10 14.80
C ASP A 26 -6.95 -7.64 15.19
N VAL A 27 -7.11 -6.76 14.20
CA VAL A 27 -7.27 -5.32 14.43
C VAL A 27 -8.69 -5.03 14.85
N SER A 28 -8.86 -4.38 16.00
CA SER A 28 -10.17 -4.02 16.56
C SER A 28 -10.36 -2.51 16.74
N THR A 29 -9.31 -1.72 16.63
CA THR A 29 -9.36 -0.26 16.78
C THR A 29 -8.65 0.45 15.63
N LEU A 30 -8.97 1.74 15.41
CA LEU A 30 -8.28 2.56 14.41
C LEU A 30 -6.79 2.73 14.73
N ASN A 31 -6.44 2.85 16.01
CA ASN A 31 -5.03 2.95 16.40
C ASN A 31 -4.24 1.69 16.05
N GLU A 32 -4.84 0.53 16.24
CA GLU A 32 -4.22 -0.74 15.82
C GLU A 32 -4.10 -0.81 14.30
N LEU A 33 -5.12 -0.35 13.57
CA LEU A 33 -5.08 -0.30 12.12
C LEU A 33 -3.92 0.57 11.62
N TYR A 34 -3.75 1.75 12.19
CA TYR A 34 -2.66 2.66 11.84
C TYR A 34 -1.28 2.16 12.29
N SER A 35 -1.22 1.15 13.16
CA SER A 35 0.05 0.53 13.57
C SER A 35 0.54 -0.54 12.60
N LEU A 36 -0.29 -0.99 11.66
CA LEU A 36 0.12 -1.93 10.63
C LEU A 36 1.10 -1.22 9.68
N ASP A 37 2.30 -1.75 9.57
CA ASP A 37 3.37 -1.12 8.79
C ASP A 37 3.84 -2.02 7.66
N SER A 38 3.65 -1.55 6.44
CA SER A 38 4.18 -2.15 5.22
C SER A 38 5.18 -1.23 4.50
N GLY A 39 5.74 -0.26 5.22
CA GLY A 39 6.67 0.69 4.65
C GLY A 39 6.00 1.85 3.90
N VAL A 40 4.70 2.05 4.11
CA VAL A 40 3.96 3.17 3.53
C VAL A 40 3.80 4.27 4.58
N THR A 41 4.19 5.47 4.21
CA THR A 41 3.93 6.67 5.00
C THR A 41 3.12 7.66 4.19
N ALA A 42 2.37 8.52 4.87
CA ALA A 42 1.47 9.46 4.23
C ALA A 42 1.65 10.87 4.78
N ARG A 43 1.54 11.84 3.88
CA ARG A 43 1.54 13.27 4.21
C ARG A 43 0.38 13.95 3.50
N CYS A 44 -0.17 14.94 4.13
CA CYS A 44 -1.25 15.74 3.57
C CYS A 44 -0.98 17.21 3.88
N GLY A 45 -0.91 18.05 2.85
CA GLY A 45 -0.57 19.45 3.03
C GLY A 45 0.79 19.68 3.69
N GLY A 46 1.77 18.81 3.43
CA GLY A 46 3.11 18.88 4.01
C GLY A 46 3.24 18.34 5.43
N GLN A 47 2.16 17.81 6.02
CA GLN A 47 2.15 17.24 7.36
C GLN A 47 1.95 15.74 7.32
N SER A 48 2.69 15.01 8.16
CA SER A 48 2.50 13.57 8.32
C SER A 48 1.13 13.28 8.93
N ILE A 49 0.45 12.30 8.37
CA ILE A 49 -0.84 11.82 8.88
C ILE A 49 -0.76 10.34 9.22
N PRO A 50 -1.62 9.84 10.12
CA PRO A 50 -1.68 8.42 10.41
C PRO A 50 -1.97 7.61 9.15
N CYS A 51 -1.18 6.55 8.93
CA CYS A 51 -1.32 5.66 7.81
C CYS A 51 -0.94 4.25 8.23
N GLY A 52 -1.88 3.32 8.10
CA GLY A 52 -1.63 1.90 8.28
C GLY A 52 -1.69 1.18 6.95
N SER A 53 -0.95 0.10 6.82
CA SER A 53 -0.96 -0.68 5.58
C SER A 53 -0.70 -2.15 5.82
N PHE A 54 -1.35 -2.99 5.03
CA PHE A 54 -1.06 -4.42 4.98
C PHE A 54 -1.08 -4.92 3.54
N ALA A 55 -0.42 -6.04 3.30
CA ALA A 55 -0.32 -6.67 1.99
C ALA A 55 -1.20 -7.91 1.91
N ALA A 56 -1.92 -8.03 0.81
CA ALA A 56 -2.67 -9.23 0.46
C ALA A 56 -2.25 -9.72 -0.94
N PRO A 57 -2.17 -11.03 -1.18
CA PRO A 57 -1.87 -11.53 -2.52
C PRO A 57 -2.98 -11.12 -3.49
N LEU A 58 -2.64 -10.81 -4.73
CA LEU A 58 -3.61 -10.45 -5.76
C LEU A 58 -4.55 -11.63 -6.09
N TYR A 59 -4.01 -12.82 -6.09
CA TYR A 59 -4.75 -14.06 -6.33
C TYR A 59 -4.37 -15.10 -5.30
N ALA A 60 -5.27 -16.03 -5.02
CA ALA A 60 -5.04 -17.09 -4.04
C ALA A 60 -3.78 -17.93 -4.35
N GLU A 61 -3.53 -18.20 -5.63
CA GLU A 61 -2.33 -18.91 -6.07
C GLU A 61 -1.04 -18.11 -5.91
N ASN A 62 -1.14 -16.81 -5.68
CA ASN A 62 0.00 -15.95 -5.41
C ASN A 62 0.32 -15.85 -3.91
N ALA A 63 -0.47 -16.52 -3.10
CA ALA A 63 -0.22 -16.61 -1.67
C ALA A 63 1.09 -17.36 -1.44
N ALA A 64 2.20 -16.65 -1.49
CA ALA A 64 3.42 -17.15 -0.93
C ALA A 64 3.29 -17.13 0.59
N ASP A 65 4.20 -17.83 1.23
CA ASP A 65 4.26 -18.03 2.66
C ASP A 65 3.86 -16.77 3.46
N ALA A 66 2.65 -16.75 3.95
CA ALA A 66 2.15 -15.67 4.80
C ALA A 66 2.22 -16.12 6.24
N SER A 67 3.18 -15.57 6.98
CA SER A 67 3.12 -15.62 8.44
C SER A 67 2.05 -14.68 8.96
N ALA A 68 1.72 -14.75 10.26
CA ALA A 68 0.78 -13.82 10.86
C ALA A 68 1.23 -12.35 10.73
N PHE A 69 2.52 -12.09 10.57
CA PHE A 69 3.10 -10.74 10.60
C PHE A 69 3.56 -10.22 9.25
N THR A 70 4.01 -11.10 8.36
CA THR A 70 4.64 -10.68 7.11
C THR A 70 4.12 -11.48 5.93
N LEU A 71 3.82 -10.80 4.84
CA LEU A 71 3.57 -11.43 3.55
C LEU A 71 4.89 -11.49 2.77
N ASN A 72 5.33 -12.72 2.47
CA ASN A 72 6.46 -12.98 1.61
C ASN A 72 5.95 -13.29 0.21
N LEU A 73 6.44 -12.58 -0.77
CA LEU A 73 5.99 -12.68 -2.15
C LEU A 73 7.05 -13.40 -2.99
N ALA A 74 6.66 -14.52 -3.57
CA ALA A 74 7.55 -15.27 -4.46
C ALA A 74 7.88 -14.49 -5.73
N ALA A 75 8.96 -14.91 -6.41
CA ALA A 75 9.36 -14.32 -7.67
C ALA A 75 8.22 -14.32 -8.69
N GLY A 76 8.02 -13.21 -9.38
CA GLY A 76 6.99 -13.06 -10.40
C GLY A 76 5.56 -12.94 -9.89
N ARG A 77 5.37 -12.87 -8.57
CA ARG A 77 4.05 -12.77 -7.96
C ARG A 77 3.69 -11.35 -7.60
N GLY A 78 2.38 -11.09 -7.48
CA GLY A 78 1.83 -9.79 -7.17
C GLY A 78 1.05 -9.75 -5.86
N ALA A 79 1.05 -8.59 -5.24
CA ALA A 79 0.28 -8.29 -4.04
C ALA A 79 -0.36 -6.91 -4.13
N MET A 80 -1.37 -6.69 -3.33
CA MET A 80 -2.01 -5.41 -3.16
C MET A 80 -1.73 -4.91 -1.76
N LEU A 81 -1.16 -3.72 -1.65
CA LEU A 81 -1.07 -3.01 -0.39
C LEU A 81 -2.36 -2.23 -0.17
N HIS A 82 -3.00 -2.48 0.96
CA HIS A 82 -4.17 -1.74 1.42
C HIS A 82 -3.67 -0.68 2.38
N CYS A 83 -3.77 0.57 1.99
CA CYS A 83 -3.27 1.71 2.76
C CYS A 83 -4.44 2.51 3.31
N PHE A 84 -4.49 2.66 4.63
CA PHE A 84 -5.54 3.39 5.33
C PHE A 84 -4.97 4.70 5.83
N CYS A 85 -5.42 5.82 5.27
CA CYS A 85 -4.89 7.13 5.56
C CYS A 85 -5.96 7.99 6.25
N ALA A 86 -5.61 8.57 7.39
CA ALA A 86 -6.47 9.49 8.12
C ALA A 86 -6.39 10.88 7.52
N VAL A 87 -6.99 11.08 6.36
CA VAL A 87 -6.96 12.39 5.67
C VAL A 87 -7.94 13.37 6.33
N PRO A 88 -7.56 14.66 6.45
CA PRO A 88 -8.51 15.68 6.90
C PRO A 88 -9.63 15.86 5.89
N GLY A 89 -10.79 16.35 6.35
CA GLY A 89 -11.97 16.49 5.50
C GLY A 89 -11.80 17.39 4.28
N GLU A 90 -10.90 18.35 4.37
CA GLU A 90 -10.60 19.31 3.29
C GLU A 90 -9.26 19.03 2.61
N TRP A 91 -8.86 17.76 2.55
CA TRP A 91 -7.61 17.41 1.90
C TRP A 91 -7.66 17.71 0.39
N GLU A 92 -6.54 18.11 -0.17
CA GLU A 92 -6.38 18.37 -1.61
C GLU A 92 -5.40 17.41 -2.26
N THR A 93 -4.30 17.16 -1.58
CA THR A 93 -3.24 16.27 -2.03
C THR A 93 -2.84 15.31 -0.92
N LEU A 94 -2.68 14.05 -1.28
CA LEU A 94 -2.12 13.02 -0.41
C LEU A 94 -0.81 12.54 -1.03
N GLU A 95 0.27 12.69 -0.29
CA GLU A 95 1.58 12.19 -0.69
C GLU A 95 1.84 10.88 0.04
N LEU A 96 2.05 9.82 -0.74
CA LEU A 96 2.39 8.50 -0.23
C LEU A 96 3.84 8.20 -0.57
N SER A 97 4.54 7.62 0.39
CA SER A 97 5.90 7.15 0.21
C SER A 97 5.97 5.67 0.56
N TYR A 98 6.41 4.84 -0.37
CA TYR A 98 6.56 3.41 -0.18
C TYR A 98 8.04 3.03 -0.16
N ARG A 99 8.46 2.46 0.94
CA ARG A 99 9.81 1.92 1.12
C ARG A 99 9.73 0.58 1.83
N PRO A 100 9.72 -0.51 1.08
CA PRO A 100 9.69 -1.84 1.68
C PRO A 100 10.96 -2.12 2.48
N ALA A 101 10.85 -2.97 3.49
CA ALA A 101 11.95 -3.27 4.41
C ALA A 101 13.19 -3.87 3.72
N PHE A 102 13.01 -4.52 2.57
CA PHE A 102 14.13 -5.11 1.82
C PHE A 102 14.84 -4.09 0.91
N ALA A 103 14.26 -2.93 0.70
CA ALA A 103 14.82 -1.95 -0.22
C ALA A 103 15.81 -1.04 0.49
N ALA A 104 17.06 -1.08 0.05
CA ALA A 104 18.04 -0.08 0.39
C ALA A 104 18.00 1.00 -0.70
N GLY A 105 17.55 2.19 -0.40
CA GLY A 105 17.49 3.27 -1.39
C GLY A 105 16.34 4.24 -1.15
N GLN A 106 16.04 4.99 -2.18
CA GLN A 106 15.00 6.01 -2.12
C GLN A 106 13.61 5.36 -2.11
N PRO A 107 12.68 5.90 -1.34
CA PRO A 107 11.30 5.46 -1.40
C PRO A 107 10.69 5.81 -2.76
N VAL A 108 9.69 5.04 -3.14
CA VAL A 108 8.84 5.37 -4.29
C VAL A 108 7.74 6.31 -3.81
N GLU A 109 7.59 7.43 -4.48
CA GLU A 109 6.64 8.45 -4.08
C GLU A 109 5.47 8.52 -5.05
N PHE A 110 4.27 8.70 -4.50
CA PHE A 110 3.03 8.82 -5.24
C PHE A 110 2.29 10.06 -4.73
N VAL A 111 1.63 10.76 -5.64
CA VAL A 111 0.75 11.88 -5.30
C VAL A 111 -0.66 11.57 -5.74
N VAL A 112 -1.58 11.59 -4.80
CA VAL A 112 -3.00 11.44 -5.05
C VAL A 112 -3.63 12.83 -4.90
N ARG A 113 -4.33 13.28 -5.93
CA ARG A 113 -5.04 14.55 -5.90
C ARG A 113 -6.53 14.31 -5.77
N ARG A 114 -7.15 15.10 -4.93
CA ARG A 114 -8.60 15.11 -4.83
C ARG A 114 -9.17 15.73 -6.10
N ASP A 115 -9.90 14.92 -6.84
CA ASP A 115 -10.62 15.36 -8.03
C ASP A 115 -12.06 14.91 -7.86
N ALA A 116 -12.97 15.88 -7.70
CA ALA A 116 -14.38 15.60 -7.46
C ALA A 116 -15.06 14.86 -8.61
N ASP A 117 -14.52 14.94 -9.81
CA ASP A 117 -15.08 14.33 -11.01
C ASP A 117 -14.40 13.02 -11.41
N ALA A 118 -13.32 12.65 -10.72
CA ALA A 118 -12.55 11.46 -11.06
C ALA A 118 -13.12 10.22 -10.39
N VAL A 119 -13.77 9.39 -11.18
CA VAL A 119 -14.04 8.01 -10.81
C VAL A 119 -13.13 7.14 -11.65
N ARG A 120 -12.15 6.51 -11.03
CA ARG A 120 -11.22 5.63 -11.72
C ARG A 120 -11.51 4.20 -11.34
N LEU A 121 -11.84 3.43 -12.34
CA LEU A 121 -12.17 2.02 -12.18
C LEU A 121 -11.11 1.17 -12.89
N GLY A 122 -10.56 0.23 -12.16
CA GLY A 122 -9.66 -0.77 -12.69
C GLY A 122 -8.19 -0.36 -12.75
N PRO A 123 -7.32 -1.34 -12.87
CA PRO A 123 -5.89 -1.12 -12.93
C PRO A 123 -5.49 -0.54 -14.28
N VAL A 124 -4.63 0.46 -14.24
CA VAL A 124 -3.91 0.97 -15.40
C VAL A 124 -2.46 0.54 -15.25
N PRO A 125 -1.87 -0.13 -16.24
CA PRO A 125 -0.45 -0.44 -16.17
C PRO A 125 0.36 0.84 -16.01
N ALA A 126 1.24 0.85 -15.03
CA ALA A 126 2.11 1.98 -14.74
C ALA A 126 3.57 1.52 -14.71
N ALA A 127 4.46 2.42 -15.08
CA ALA A 127 5.89 2.19 -14.88
C ALA A 127 6.19 2.23 -13.37
N PRO A 128 7.27 1.57 -12.91
CA PRO A 128 7.67 1.64 -11.51
C PRO A 128 7.81 3.09 -11.04
N GLY A 129 7.16 3.42 -9.93
CA GLY A 129 7.15 4.77 -9.37
C GLY A 129 6.09 5.71 -9.93
N GLU A 130 5.31 5.28 -10.92
CA GLU A 130 4.18 6.06 -11.42
C GLU A 130 2.87 5.66 -10.78
N VAL A 131 1.97 6.61 -10.65
CA VAL A 131 0.60 6.34 -10.23
C VAL A 131 -0.16 5.78 -11.42
N GLY A 132 -0.54 4.51 -11.36
CA GLY A 132 -1.33 3.85 -12.39
C GLY A 132 -2.78 4.24 -12.27
N SER A 133 -3.49 3.62 -11.34
CA SER A 133 -4.88 3.96 -11.12
C SER A 133 -5.16 4.05 -9.62
N VAL A 134 -5.90 5.06 -9.26
CA VAL A 134 -6.34 5.30 -7.89
C VAL A 134 -7.84 5.29 -7.88
N VAL A 135 -8.42 4.47 -7.01
CA VAL A 135 -9.85 4.49 -6.74
C VAL A 135 -10.07 5.27 -5.47
N ASP A 136 -10.76 6.38 -5.59
CA ASP A 136 -11.22 7.15 -4.45
C ASP A 136 -12.63 6.68 -4.11
N LEU A 137 -12.75 6.02 -2.99
CA LEU A 137 -14.02 5.47 -2.51
C LEU A 137 -14.65 6.38 -1.47
#